data_7f75c43c4a0347f9e67d0aad41ccb52a
#
_entry.id   7f75c43c4a0347f9e67d0aad41ccb52a
#
_cell.length_a   1.000
_cell.length_b   1.000
_cell.length_c   1.000
_cell.angle_alpha   90.00
_cell.angle_beta   90.00
_cell.angle_gamma   90.00
#
_symmetry.space_group_name_H-M   'P 1'
#
loop_
_entity.id
_entity.type
_entity.pdbx_description
1 polymer ?
#
loop_
_entity_poly.entity_id
_entity_poly.type
_entity_poly.pdbx_seq_one_letter_code
_entity_poly.pdbx_strand_id
1 'polypeptide(L)'
;MIADTDWGTQVWHATDKVRMAKFQEVLKEHFAQPHLPRHLLPMLKDAGFTVKKVDGIVMMTTEIEPYVIGITKLAGQFIAGRHGITGGDVQEWEADLSRLNETGEYFYSANQYLFLIEKG
;
A
#
# COMPACT_ATOMS: atom_id res chain seq x y z
N MET A 1 15.56 4.83 15.04
CA MET A 1 15.04 3.97 13.95
C MET A 1 13.88 4.64 13.26
N ILE A 2 13.86 4.59 11.96
CA ILE A 2 12.72 5.06 11.15
C ILE A 2 12.13 3.87 10.43
N ALA A 3 10.80 3.74 10.47
CA ALA A 3 10.07 2.74 9.73
C ALA A 3 9.06 3.44 8.81
N ASP A 4 8.98 3.01 7.56
CA ASP A 4 8.02 3.55 6.62
C ASP A 4 7.61 2.50 5.60
N THR A 5 6.38 2.61 5.12
CA THR A 5 5.82 1.72 4.12
C THR A 5 5.88 2.39 2.75
N ASP A 6 6.37 1.66 1.75
CA ASP A 6 6.28 2.10 0.36
C ASP A 6 4.89 1.76 -0.17
N TRP A 7 3.96 2.71 -0.06
CA TRP A 7 2.56 2.52 -0.43
C TRP A 7 2.38 2.27 -1.93
N GLY A 8 3.37 2.64 -2.74
CA GLY A 8 3.37 2.33 -4.16
C GLY A 8 3.65 0.86 -4.47
N THR A 9 4.04 0.06 -3.45
CA THR A 9 4.26 -1.38 -3.60
C THR A 9 3.07 -2.22 -3.16
N GLN A 10 1.92 -1.59 -2.82
CA GLN A 10 0.71 -2.34 -2.47
C GLN A 10 0.27 -3.22 -3.63
N VAL A 11 -0.07 -4.46 -3.30
CA VAL A 11 -0.60 -5.43 -4.23
C VAL A 11 -1.86 -6.05 -3.64
N TRP A 12 -2.96 -5.99 -4.37
CA TRP A 12 -4.14 -6.81 -4.13
C TRP A 12 -4.31 -7.75 -5.32
N HIS A 13 -4.46 -9.02 -5.04
CA HIS A 13 -4.93 -9.93 -6.08
C HIS A 13 -6.42 -9.71 -6.29
N ALA A 14 -6.80 -9.39 -7.51
CA ALA A 14 -8.19 -9.15 -7.90
C ALA A 14 -8.47 -9.82 -9.23
N THR A 15 -9.71 -10.20 -9.45
CA THR A 15 -10.12 -10.89 -10.68
C THR A 15 -10.02 -9.96 -11.88
N ASP A 16 -10.52 -8.71 -11.74
CA ASP A 16 -10.42 -7.70 -12.79
C ASP A 16 -9.10 -6.93 -12.64
N LYS A 17 -8.13 -7.31 -13.44
CA LYS A 17 -6.79 -6.75 -13.38
C LYS A 17 -6.70 -5.32 -13.89
N VAL A 18 -7.53 -4.96 -14.86
CA VAL A 18 -7.58 -3.60 -15.41
C VAL A 18 -8.13 -2.64 -14.37
N ARG A 19 -9.22 -3.03 -13.71
CA ARG A 19 -9.81 -2.25 -12.61
C ARG A 19 -8.82 -2.09 -11.46
N MET A 20 -8.15 -3.17 -11.07
CA MET A 20 -7.20 -3.11 -9.97
C MET A 20 -6.03 -2.18 -10.27
N ALA A 21 -5.48 -2.24 -11.46
CA ALA A 21 -4.40 -1.35 -11.90
C ALA A 21 -4.83 0.12 -11.86
N LYS A 22 -6.05 0.42 -12.31
CA LYS A 22 -6.61 1.78 -12.27
C LYS A 22 -6.78 2.26 -10.82
N PHE A 23 -7.32 1.41 -9.95
CA PHE A 23 -7.53 1.76 -8.55
C PHE A 23 -6.21 2.05 -7.84
N GLN A 24 -5.19 1.24 -8.09
CA GLN A 24 -3.87 1.45 -7.50
C GLN A 24 -3.23 2.76 -7.99
N GLU A 25 -3.40 3.09 -9.24
CA GLU A 25 -2.88 4.34 -9.81
C GLU A 25 -3.55 5.56 -9.18
N VAL A 26 -4.87 5.53 -9.02
CA VAL A 26 -5.62 6.61 -8.38
C VAL A 26 -5.28 6.71 -6.90
N LEU A 27 -5.09 5.58 -6.22
CA LEU A 27 -4.77 5.55 -4.80
C LEU A 27 -3.44 6.25 -4.48
N LYS A 28 -2.51 6.28 -5.40
CA LYS A 28 -1.23 6.99 -5.20
C LYS A 28 -1.44 8.48 -4.91
N GLU A 29 -2.54 9.06 -5.40
CA GLU A 29 -2.87 10.47 -5.15
C GLU A 29 -3.23 10.74 -3.68
N HIS A 30 -3.59 9.71 -2.92
CA HIS A 30 -3.89 9.83 -1.49
C HIS A 30 -2.65 10.13 -0.66
N PHE A 31 -1.49 9.72 -1.11
CA PHE A 31 -0.24 9.87 -0.39
C PHE A 31 0.57 11.02 -0.95
N ALA A 32 1.08 11.90 -0.08
CA ALA A 32 1.96 12.99 -0.50
C ALA A 32 3.23 12.45 -1.15
N GLN A 33 3.78 11.36 -0.61
CA GLN A 33 4.96 10.69 -1.13
C GLN A 33 4.80 9.18 -0.98
N PRO A 34 4.11 8.50 -1.94
CA PRO A 34 3.85 7.07 -1.83
C PRO A 34 5.13 6.22 -1.84
N HIS A 35 6.21 6.75 -2.42
CA HIS A 35 7.50 6.07 -2.52
C HIS A 35 8.57 6.69 -1.62
N LEU A 36 8.17 7.33 -0.51
CA LEU A 36 9.11 8.00 0.39
C LEU A 36 10.31 7.14 0.79
N PRO A 37 10.17 5.85 1.13
CA PRO A 37 11.32 5.03 1.48
C PRO A 37 12.46 5.05 0.46
N ARG A 38 12.14 5.19 -0.82
CA ARG A 38 13.14 5.23 -1.91
C ARG A 38 13.99 6.48 -1.88
N HIS A 39 13.52 7.53 -1.20
CA HIS A 39 14.17 8.83 -1.16
C HIS A 39 14.78 9.15 0.21
N LEU A 40 14.62 8.26 1.19
CA LEU A 40 15.08 8.52 2.55
C LEU A 40 16.60 8.59 2.71
N LEU A 41 17.36 7.79 1.96
CA LEU A 41 18.82 7.79 2.10
C LEU A 41 19.44 9.16 1.85
N PRO A 42 19.18 9.83 0.72
CA PRO A 42 19.73 11.18 0.53
C PRO A 42 19.16 12.20 1.50
N MET A 43 17.88 12.09 1.86
CA MET A 43 17.25 13.01 2.81
C MET A 43 17.88 12.91 4.19
N LEU A 44 18.13 11.70 4.68
CA LEU A 44 18.75 11.47 5.98
C LEU A 44 20.20 11.96 6.01
N LYS A 45 20.93 11.71 4.94
CA LYS A 45 22.32 12.19 4.80
C LYS A 45 22.36 13.72 4.83
N ASP A 46 21.50 14.39 4.09
CA ASP A 46 21.43 15.85 4.04
C ASP A 46 21.03 16.45 5.39
N ALA A 47 20.24 15.71 6.18
CA ALA A 47 19.85 16.12 7.53
C ALA A 47 20.92 15.83 8.59
N GLY A 48 22.07 15.28 8.22
CA GLY A 48 23.18 15.03 9.14
C GLY A 48 23.15 13.68 9.85
N PHE A 49 22.38 12.71 9.34
CA PHE A 49 22.32 11.36 9.90
C PHE A 49 23.23 10.40 9.13
N THR A 50 23.77 9.43 9.86
CA THR A 50 24.43 8.28 9.27
C THR A 50 23.47 7.09 9.28
N VAL A 51 23.26 6.47 8.13
CA VAL A 51 22.44 5.26 8.03
C VAL A 51 23.30 4.05 8.27
N LYS A 52 23.04 3.33 9.36
CA LYS A 52 23.81 2.14 9.76
C LYS A 52 23.32 0.88 9.05
N LYS A 53 22.03 0.76 8.85
CA LYS A 53 21.43 -0.44 8.28
C LYS A 53 20.06 -0.11 7.68
N VAL A 54 19.74 -0.77 6.58
CA VAL A 54 18.41 -0.72 5.96
C VAL A 54 17.92 -2.15 5.79
N ASP A 55 16.76 -2.45 6.34
CA ASP A 55 16.09 -3.74 6.17
C ASP A 55 14.75 -3.57 5.47
N GLY A 56 14.41 -4.53 4.63
CA GLY A 56 13.09 -4.61 4.00
C GLY A 56 12.26 -5.73 4.61
N ILE A 57 10.98 -5.46 4.82
CA ILE A 57 10.00 -6.44 5.31
C ILE A 57 8.83 -6.42 4.36
N VAL A 58 8.42 -7.59 3.88
CA VAL A 58 7.19 -7.73 3.12
C VAL A 58 6.05 -7.99 4.10
N MET A 59 5.11 -7.04 4.20
CA MET A 59 3.87 -7.25 4.93
C MET A 59 2.91 -7.95 3.99
N MET A 60 2.47 -9.14 4.33
CA MET A 60 1.66 -9.95 3.43
C MET A 60 0.60 -10.72 4.22
N THR A 61 -0.59 -10.83 3.64
CA THR A 61 -1.63 -11.68 4.18
C THR A 61 -2.38 -12.39 3.05
N THR A 62 -2.81 -13.62 3.33
CA THR A 62 -3.64 -14.42 2.44
C THR A 62 -5.06 -14.58 2.99
N GLU A 63 -5.40 -13.86 4.03
CA GLU A 63 -6.74 -13.81 4.61
C GLU A 63 -7.12 -12.37 4.91
N ILE A 64 -8.41 -12.04 4.76
CA ILE A 64 -8.92 -10.73 5.16
C ILE A 64 -8.93 -10.67 6.69
N GLU A 65 -8.11 -9.80 7.24
CA GLU A 65 -8.02 -9.55 8.67
C GLU A 65 -8.33 -8.07 8.97
N PRO A 66 -8.59 -7.69 10.23
CA PRO A 66 -9.04 -6.32 10.56
C PRO A 66 -8.16 -5.21 10.01
N TYR A 67 -6.86 -5.38 10.02
CA TYR A 67 -5.92 -4.39 9.50
C TYR A 67 -6.13 -4.15 8.00
N VAL A 68 -6.25 -5.23 7.24
CA VAL A 68 -6.44 -5.15 5.77
C VAL A 68 -7.83 -4.64 5.42
N ILE A 69 -8.85 -4.97 6.21
CA ILE A 69 -10.19 -4.41 6.05
C ILE A 69 -10.14 -2.89 6.16
N GLY A 70 -9.43 -2.37 7.16
CA GLY A 70 -9.28 -0.93 7.36
C GLY A 70 -8.58 -0.25 6.18
N ILE A 71 -7.48 -0.81 5.70
CA ILE A 71 -6.75 -0.31 4.52
C ILE A 71 -7.65 -0.30 3.30
N THR A 72 -8.36 -1.39 3.04
CA THR A 72 -9.24 -1.52 1.87
C THR A 72 -10.40 -0.52 1.90
N LYS A 73 -11.02 -0.33 3.06
CA LYS A 73 -12.10 0.65 3.22
C LYS A 73 -11.61 2.09 3.00
N LEU A 74 -10.47 2.45 3.57
CA LEU A 74 -9.88 3.77 3.37
C LEU A 74 -9.53 4.00 1.90
N ALA A 75 -8.95 3.00 1.25
CA ALA A 75 -8.64 3.06 -0.17
C ALA A 75 -9.91 3.27 -1.00
N GLY A 76 -10.94 2.48 -0.75
CA GLY A 76 -12.21 2.59 -1.46
C GLY A 76 -12.89 3.95 -1.28
N GLN A 77 -12.89 4.48 -0.07
CA GLN A 77 -13.45 5.81 0.22
C GLN A 77 -12.72 6.92 -0.54
N PHE A 78 -11.41 6.82 -0.64
CA PHE A 78 -10.61 7.80 -1.37
C PHE A 78 -10.85 7.71 -2.88
N ILE A 79 -10.87 6.49 -3.43
CA ILE A 79 -10.96 6.24 -4.87
C ILE A 79 -12.34 6.60 -5.43
N ALA A 80 -13.42 6.34 -4.68
CA ALA A 80 -14.78 6.59 -5.12
C ALA A 80 -15.00 8.07 -5.47
N GLY A 81 -15.51 8.33 -6.66
CA GLY A 81 -15.77 9.67 -7.18
C GLY A 81 -14.57 10.31 -7.88
N ARG A 82 -13.43 9.64 -7.96
CA ARG A 82 -12.23 10.14 -8.65
C ARG A 82 -12.07 9.47 -10.01
N HIS A 83 -11.66 10.25 -11.01
CA HIS A 83 -11.32 9.72 -12.35
C HIS A 83 -12.41 8.82 -12.96
N GLY A 84 -13.68 9.13 -12.68
CA GLY A 84 -14.82 8.37 -13.19
C GLY A 84 -15.12 7.07 -12.46
N ILE A 85 -14.42 6.78 -11.36
CA ILE A 85 -14.70 5.60 -10.54
C ILE A 85 -15.91 5.89 -9.65
N THR A 86 -16.93 5.03 -9.72
CA THR A 86 -18.16 5.19 -8.93
C THR A 86 -18.08 4.42 -7.61
N GLY A 87 -18.98 4.75 -6.68
CA GLY A 87 -19.15 3.95 -5.46
C GLY A 87 -19.54 2.50 -5.77
N GLY A 88 -20.30 2.28 -6.85
CA GLY A 88 -20.64 0.93 -7.33
C GLY A 88 -19.41 0.14 -7.79
N ASP A 89 -18.48 0.79 -8.48
CA ASP A 89 -17.22 0.15 -8.89
C ASP A 89 -16.41 -0.31 -7.68
N VAL A 90 -16.37 0.50 -6.63
CA VAL A 90 -15.68 0.17 -5.38
C VAL A 90 -16.37 -1.00 -4.67
N GLN A 91 -17.69 -1.00 -4.64
CA GLN A 91 -18.47 -2.10 -4.03
C GLN A 91 -18.21 -3.42 -4.78
N GLU A 92 -18.17 -3.40 -6.10
CA GLU A 92 -17.83 -4.59 -6.90
C GLU A 92 -16.42 -5.10 -6.61
N TRP A 93 -15.47 -4.20 -6.44
CA TRP A 93 -14.09 -4.54 -6.06
C TRP A 93 -14.07 -5.20 -4.67
N GLU A 94 -14.73 -4.62 -3.68
CA GLU A 94 -14.80 -5.19 -2.32
C GLU A 94 -15.47 -6.57 -2.33
N ALA A 95 -16.54 -6.73 -3.12
CA ALA A 95 -17.21 -8.02 -3.27
C ALA A 95 -16.29 -9.07 -3.92
N ASP A 96 -15.49 -8.67 -4.90
CA ASP A 96 -14.50 -9.54 -5.54
C ASP A 96 -13.45 -10.02 -4.54
N LEU A 97 -12.91 -9.11 -3.73
CA LEU A 97 -11.95 -9.46 -2.68
C LEU A 97 -12.54 -10.43 -1.66
N SER A 98 -13.80 -10.23 -1.26
CA SER A 98 -14.49 -11.13 -0.36
C SER A 98 -14.66 -12.52 -0.94
N ARG A 99 -15.00 -12.63 -2.23
CA ARG A 99 -15.10 -13.94 -2.92
C ARG A 99 -13.76 -14.65 -2.96
N LEU A 100 -12.68 -13.93 -3.25
CA LEU A 100 -11.33 -14.49 -3.26
C LEU A 100 -10.93 -14.99 -1.87
N ASN A 101 -11.34 -14.27 -0.82
CA ASN A 101 -11.09 -14.73 0.54
C ASN A 101 -11.84 -16.03 0.85
N GLU A 102 -13.08 -16.16 0.41
CA GLU A 102 -13.90 -17.37 0.61
C GLU A 102 -13.31 -18.59 -0.10
N THR A 103 -12.69 -18.39 -1.26
CA THR A 103 -12.10 -19.47 -2.04
C THR A 103 -10.65 -19.76 -1.68
N GLY A 104 -10.07 -19.04 -0.72
CA GLY A 104 -8.68 -19.21 -0.32
C GLY A 104 -7.68 -18.59 -1.29
N GLU A 105 -8.10 -17.65 -2.12
CA GLU A 105 -7.27 -17.02 -3.14
C GLU A 105 -6.94 -15.55 -2.84
N TYR A 106 -7.29 -15.06 -1.65
CA TYR A 106 -6.99 -13.69 -1.26
C TYR A 106 -5.49 -13.47 -1.10
N PHE A 107 -5.00 -12.33 -1.58
CA PHE A 107 -3.61 -11.92 -1.41
C PHE A 107 -3.51 -10.40 -1.33
N TYR A 108 -2.80 -9.93 -0.32
CA TYR A 108 -2.41 -8.53 -0.18
C TYR A 108 -0.97 -8.43 0.31
N SER A 109 -0.20 -7.50 -0.23
CA SER A 109 1.14 -7.21 0.29
C SER A 109 1.50 -5.74 0.11
N ALA A 110 2.43 -5.28 0.95
CA ALA A 110 3.09 -3.99 0.83
C ALA A 110 4.47 -4.10 1.45
N ASN A 111 5.44 -3.38 0.92
CA ASN A 111 6.80 -3.40 1.46
C ASN A 111 6.98 -2.31 2.50
N GLN A 112 7.53 -2.69 3.66
CA GLN A 112 7.95 -1.78 4.70
C GLN A 112 9.47 -1.79 4.80
N TYR A 113 10.05 -0.63 5.09
CA TYR A 113 11.50 -0.47 5.21
C TYR A 113 11.85 0.12 6.58
N LEU A 114 12.93 -0.41 7.17
CA LEU A 114 13.44 0.01 8.46
C LEU A 114 14.83 0.59 8.28
N PHE A 115 15.03 1.81 8.78
CA PHE A 115 16.31 2.50 8.69
C PHE A 115 16.87 2.68 10.10
N LEU A 116 17.99 2.03 10.38
CA LEU A 116 18.72 2.25 11.62
C LEU A 116 19.67 3.42 11.40
N ILE A 117 19.42 4.51 12.09
CA ILE A 117 20.18 5.75 11.91
C ILE A 117 20.89 6.17 13.18
N GLU A 118 21.94 6.95 13.00
CA GLU A 118 22.72 7.56 14.07
C GLU A 118 22.99 9.01 13.70
N LYS A 119 22.86 9.90 14.67
CA LYS A 119 23.19 11.30 14.48
C LYS A 119 24.71 11.44 14.41
N GLY A 120 25.18 12.00 13.33
CA GLY A 120 26.61 12.09 13.12
C GLY A 120 27.07 13.42 12.63
#